data_d6ebe095e9c081a1ea2a3b3515a6df89
#
_entry.id   d6ebe095e9c081a1ea2a3b3515a6df89
#
_cell.length_a   1.000
_cell.length_b   1.000
_cell.length_c   1.000
_cell.angle_alpha   90.00
_cell.angle_beta   90.00
_cell.angle_gamma   90.00
#
_symmetry.space_group_name_H-M   'P 1'
#
loop_
_entity.id
_entity.type
_entity.pdbx_description
1 polymer ?
#
loop_
_entity_poly.entity_id
_entity_poly.type
_entity_poly.pdbx_seq_one_letter_code
_entity_poly.pdbx_strand_id
1 'polypeptide(L)'
;DPNKAADSRYLHRGPMRWELAAQIKDPDTVEGKLFPRLKRLEEIRKREKAFVCDADTWTIETWEASVLCIGRHYEGETIIGLFNFSEFDKTAWIDEGGEEYEELFTGAHMQPRGVNIPAYGFYYLKKKS
;
A
#
# COMPACT_ATOMS: atom_id res chain seq x y z
N ASP A 1 -5.98 34.74 -9.05
CA ASP A 1 -6.89 35.06 -10.15
C ASP A 1 -8.27 34.50 -9.81
N PRO A 2 -9.28 35.36 -9.51
CA PRO A 2 -10.64 34.93 -9.11
C PRO A 2 -11.31 34.03 -10.17
N ASN A 3 -10.97 34.19 -11.45
CA ASN A 3 -11.55 33.39 -12.52
C ASN A 3 -11.00 31.95 -12.56
N LYS A 4 -9.87 31.72 -11.89
CA LYS A 4 -9.26 30.37 -11.78
C LYS A 4 -9.64 29.65 -10.50
N ALA A 5 -10.13 30.38 -9.50
CA ALA A 5 -10.48 29.80 -8.18
C ALA A 5 -11.66 28.80 -8.24
N ALA A 6 -12.56 28.96 -9.22
CA ALA A 6 -13.71 28.07 -9.40
C ALA A 6 -13.37 26.77 -10.17
N ASP A 7 -12.20 26.70 -10.80
CA ASP A 7 -11.78 25.52 -11.58
C ASP A 7 -10.78 24.69 -10.78
N SER A 8 -11.21 23.53 -10.29
CA SER A 8 -10.38 22.63 -9.50
C SER A 8 -9.08 22.20 -10.19
N ARG A 9 -9.03 22.25 -11.54
CA ARG A 9 -7.82 21.93 -12.30
C ARG A 9 -6.65 22.85 -11.98
N TYR A 10 -6.92 24.13 -11.69
CA TYR A 10 -5.88 25.08 -11.30
C TYR A 10 -5.41 24.92 -9.86
N LEU A 11 -6.23 24.32 -9.00
CA LEU A 11 -5.84 23.98 -7.65
C LEU A 11 -4.82 22.83 -7.64
N HIS A 12 -4.98 21.85 -8.54
CA HIS A 12 -4.19 20.62 -8.56
C HIS A 12 -3.11 20.58 -9.63
N ARG A 13 -3.06 21.58 -10.53
CA ARG A 13 -2.13 21.66 -11.67
C ARG A 13 -1.32 22.96 -11.67
N GLY A 14 -0.83 23.33 -10.50
CA GLY A 14 0.12 24.46 -10.40
C GLY A 14 1.45 24.16 -11.12
N PRO A 15 2.24 25.21 -11.42
CA PRO A 15 3.58 25.02 -11.98
C PRO A 15 4.43 24.14 -11.09
N MET A 16 5.20 23.23 -11.70
CA MET A 16 6.15 22.39 -10.96
C MET A 16 7.28 23.25 -10.39
N ARG A 17 7.50 23.13 -9.10
CA ARG A 17 8.63 23.75 -8.41
C ARG A 17 9.81 22.78 -8.44
N TRP A 18 10.65 22.89 -9.46
CA TRP A 18 11.74 21.96 -9.73
C TRP A 18 12.79 21.91 -8.62
N GLU A 19 12.96 23.01 -7.88
CA GLU A 19 13.82 23.06 -6.69
C GLU A 19 13.35 22.09 -5.59
N LEU A 20 12.03 21.84 -5.47
CA LEU A 20 11.50 20.86 -4.54
C LEU A 20 11.75 19.43 -5.01
N ALA A 21 11.77 19.20 -6.32
CA ALA A 21 12.08 17.89 -6.86
C ALA A 21 13.48 17.41 -6.49
N ALA A 22 14.44 18.33 -6.30
CA ALA A 22 15.78 17.97 -5.85
C ALA A 22 15.82 17.44 -4.41
N GLN A 23 14.82 17.76 -3.58
CA GLN A 23 14.71 17.30 -2.19
C GLN A 23 14.52 15.79 -2.05
N ILE A 24 14.16 15.09 -3.12
CA ILE A 24 14.10 13.61 -3.11
C ILE A 24 15.44 12.95 -2.72
N LYS A 25 16.55 13.67 -2.83
CA LYS A 25 17.89 13.22 -2.47
C LYS A 25 18.25 13.49 -0.99
N ASP A 26 17.46 14.30 -0.33
CA ASP A 26 17.67 14.67 1.07
C ASP A 26 16.78 13.83 1.99
N PRO A 27 17.35 12.88 2.77
CA PRO A 27 16.59 11.97 3.62
C PRO A 27 15.86 12.66 4.78
N ASP A 28 16.17 13.91 5.08
CA ASP A 28 15.54 14.68 6.16
C ASP A 28 14.24 15.36 5.70
N THR A 29 14.02 15.48 4.39
CA THR A 29 12.80 16.05 3.82
C THR A 29 11.68 15.04 3.71
N VAL A 30 10.42 15.49 3.58
CA VAL A 30 9.26 14.63 3.30
C VAL A 30 9.45 13.92 1.96
N GLU A 31 9.89 14.64 0.93
CA GLU A 31 10.15 14.13 -0.41
C GLU A 31 11.22 13.01 -0.38
N GLY A 32 12.31 13.23 0.34
CA GLY A 32 13.39 12.25 0.47
C GLY A 32 13.01 11.02 1.30
N LYS A 33 12.03 11.13 2.20
CA LYS A 33 11.47 9.99 2.94
C LYS A 33 10.44 9.22 2.11
N LEU A 34 9.62 9.93 1.35
CA LEU A 34 8.51 9.36 0.59
C LEU A 34 8.99 8.67 -0.70
N PHE A 35 9.90 9.31 -1.45
CA PHE A 35 10.32 8.82 -2.76
C PHE A 35 10.91 7.41 -2.74
N PRO A 36 11.84 7.03 -1.83
CA PRO A 36 12.36 5.67 -1.75
C PRO A 36 11.27 4.63 -1.46
N ARG A 37 10.27 4.99 -0.66
CA ARG A 37 9.14 4.11 -0.33
C ARG A 37 8.25 3.86 -1.55
N LEU A 38 7.93 4.92 -2.30
CA LEU A 38 7.18 4.80 -3.57
C LEU A 38 7.94 3.98 -4.59
N LYS A 39 9.26 4.19 -4.70
CA LYS A 39 10.12 3.39 -5.57
C LYS A 39 10.09 1.92 -5.18
N ARG A 40 10.16 1.61 -3.89
CA ARG A 40 10.07 0.24 -3.39
C ARG A 40 8.71 -0.40 -3.71
N LEU A 41 7.61 0.34 -3.55
CA LEU A 41 6.27 -0.11 -3.96
C LEU A 41 6.21 -0.47 -5.44
N GLU A 42 6.76 0.38 -6.29
CA GLU A 42 6.79 0.16 -7.74
C GLU A 42 7.65 -1.05 -8.14
N GLU A 43 8.77 -1.28 -7.47
CA GLU A 43 9.60 -2.48 -7.66
C GLU A 43 8.83 -3.76 -7.29
N ILE A 44 8.12 -3.76 -6.17
CA ILE A 44 7.25 -4.87 -5.75
C ILE A 44 6.15 -5.09 -6.79
N ARG A 45 5.46 -4.02 -7.19
CA ARG A 45 4.38 -4.08 -8.18
C ARG A 45 4.83 -4.69 -9.51
N LYS A 46 6.04 -4.37 -9.97
CA LYS A 46 6.59 -4.92 -11.22
C LYS A 46 7.04 -6.38 -11.09
N ARG A 47 7.48 -6.78 -9.93
CA ARG A 47 8.02 -8.12 -9.70
C ARG A 47 6.92 -9.17 -9.50
N GLU A 48 5.87 -8.80 -8.77
CA GLU A 48 4.83 -9.75 -8.37
C GLU A 48 3.70 -9.82 -9.40
N LYS A 49 3.39 -11.04 -9.84
CA LYS A 49 2.39 -11.30 -10.90
C LYS A 49 0.97 -10.84 -10.52
N ALA A 50 0.59 -11.01 -9.27
CA ALA A 50 -0.76 -10.66 -8.81
C ALA A 50 -1.08 -9.16 -8.88
N PHE A 51 -0.13 -8.29 -9.23
CA PHE A 51 -0.37 -6.86 -9.46
C PHE A 51 -0.69 -6.49 -10.91
N VAL A 52 -0.81 -7.46 -11.83
CA VAL A 52 -1.26 -7.17 -13.20
C VAL A 52 -2.74 -6.77 -13.21
N CYS A 53 -3.16 -6.04 -14.24
CA CYS A 53 -4.55 -5.54 -14.33
C CYS A 53 -5.58 -6.67 -14.46
N ASP A 54 -5.20 -7.80 -15.05
CA ASP A 54 -6.09 -8.96 -15.27
C ASP A 54 -6.25 -9.87 -14.04
N ALA A 55 -5.61 -9.54 -12.92
CA ALA A 55 -5.73 -10.32 -11.69
C ALA A 55 -7.15 -10.25 -11.11
N ASP A 56 -7.65 -11.37 -10.65
CA ASP A 56 -8.87 -11.43 -9.83
C ASP A 56 -8.67 -10.58 -8.58
N THR A 57 -9.68 -9.78 -8.23
CA THR A 57 -9.60 -8.87 -7.09
C THR A 57 -10.89 -8.95 -6.28
N TRP A 58 -10.75 -9.08 -4.95
CA TRP A 58 -11.90 -9.14 -4.02
C TRP A 58 -11.57 -8.44 -2.70
N THR A 59 -12.60 -8.10 -1.94
CA THR A 59 -12.47 -7.60 -0.58
C THR A 59 -12.58 -8.75 0.42
N ILE A 60 -11.86 -8.64 1.52
CA ILE A 60 -11.80 -9.65 2.58
C ILE A 60 -12.26 -9.01 3.89
N GLU A 61 -13.11 -9.70 4.65
CA GLU A 61 -13.53 -9.26 5.98
C GLU A 61 -12.35 -9.30 6.96
N THR A 62 -12.17 -8.22 7.71
CA THR A 62 -11.06 -8.07 8.66
C THR A 62 -11.51 -8.08 10.11
N TRP A 63 -12.83 -8.02 10.37
CA TRP A 63 -13.45 -7.83 11.69
C TRP A 63 -12.99 -6.57 12.42
N GLU A 64 -12.39 -5.63 11.66
CA GLU A 64 -11.96 -4.32 12.13
C GLU A 64 -12.33 -3.25 11.09
N ALA A 65 -13.28 -2.37 11.46
CA ALA A 65 -13.89 -1.42 10.52
C ALA A 65 -12.90 -0.42 9.90
N SER A 66 -11.78 -0.14 10.56
CA SER A 66 -10.76 0.80 10.08
C SER A 66 -9.67 0.15 9.22
N VAL A 67 -9.74 -1.17 9.01
CA VAL A 67 -8.78 -1.92 8.22
C VAL A 67 -9.43 -2.43 6.94
N LEU A 68 -8.92 -1.99 5.80
CA LEU A 68 -9.28 -2.53 4.49
C LEU A 68 -8.37 -3.71 4.15
N CYS A 69 -8.97 -4.80 3.67
CA CYS A 69 -8.24 -5.92 3.11
C CYS A 69 -8.70 -6.20 1.68
N ILE A 70 -7.72 -6.30 0.78
CA ILE A 70 -7.94 -6.60 -0.65
C ILE A 70 -7.10 -7.81 -1.02
N GLY A 71 -7.74 -8.86 -1.55
CA GLY A 71 -7.08 -10.01 -2.15
C GLY A 71 -6.90 -9.81 -3.65
N ARG A 72 -5.79 -10.31 -4.17
CA ARG A 72 -5.50 -10.39 -5.60
C ARG A 72 -4.92 -11.75 -5.93
N HIS A 73 -5.36 -12.34 -7.05
CA HIS A 73 -4.86 -13.63 -7.52
C HIS A 73 -4.61 -13.62 -9.02
N TYR A 74 -3.46 -14.13 -9.43
CA TYR A 74 -3.10 -14.32 -10.83
C TYR A 74 -2.09 -15.45 -10.98
N GLU A 75 -2.34 -16.37 -11.91
CA GLU A 75 -1.43 -17.48 -12.26
C GLU A 75 -0.84 -18.22 -11.04
N GLY A 76 -1.68 -18.58 -10.07
CA GLY A 76 -1.27 -19.31 -8.87
C GLY A 76 -0.65 -18.47 -7.77
N GLU A 77 -0.48 -17.16 -7.96
CA GLU A 77 0.02 -16.23 -6.95
C GLU A 77 -1.13 -15.49 -6.28
N THR A 78 -1.16 -15.50 -4.95
CA THR A 78 -2.11 -14.72 -4.15
C THR A 78 -1.39 -13.73 -3.28
N ILE A 79 -1.82 -12.46 -3.34
CA ILE A 79 -1.35 -11.37 -2.49
C ILE A 79 -2.54 -10.75 -1.79
N ILE A 80 -2.39 -10.46 -0.50
CA ILE A 80 -3.37 -9.77 0.33
C ILE A 80 -2.77 -8.43 0.76
N GLY A 81 -3.47 -7.34 0.45
CA GLY A 81 -3.14 -6.01 0.93
C GLY A 81 -3.96 -5.66 2.16
N LEU A 82 -3.30 -5.30 3.25
CA LEU A 82 -3.90 -4.84 4.50
C LEU A 82 -3.55 -3.38 4.74
N PHE A 83 -4.56 -2.54 4.94
CA PHE A 83 -4.40 -1.08 5.09
C PHE A 83 -5.14 -0.58 6.32
N ASN A 84 -4.42 -0.04 7.30
CA ASN A 84 -5.01 0.58 8.48
C ASN A 84 -5.17 2.09 8.28
N PHE A 85 -6.40 2.56 8.19
CA PHE A 85 -6.76 3.98 8.03
C PHE A 85 -6.97 4.72 9.36
N SER A 86 -6.62 4.09 10.47
CA SER A 86 -6.81 4.63 11.82
C SER A 86 -5.50 5.22 12.35
N GLU A 87 -5.62 6.18 13.26
CA GLU A 87 -4.51 6.74 14.04
C GLU A 87 -4.01 5.80 15.16
N PHE A 88 -4.63 4.62 15.32
CA PHE A 88 -4.29 3.60 16.31
C PHE A 88 -3.81 2.32 15.64
N ASP A 89 -2.95 1.58 16.34
CA ASP A 89 -2.63 0.21 15.94
C ASP A 89 -3.90 -0.64 15.99
N LYS A 90 -4.08 -1.50 14.99
CA LYS A 90 -5.25 -2.36 14.86
C LYS A 90 -4.84 -3.80 14.61
N THR A 91 -5.64 -4.72 15.12
CA THR A 91 -5.46 -6.15 14.86
C THR A 91 -6.55 -6.63 13.92
N ALA A 92 -6.16 -7.17 12.78
CA ALA A 92 -7.07 -7.76 11.81
C ALA A 92 -7.02 -9.29 11.87
N TRP A 93 -8.16 -9.90 11.61
CA TRP A 93 -8.28 -11.36 11.54
C TRP A 93 -8.71 -11.75 10.13
N ILE A 94 -7.81 -12.34 9.38
CA ILE A 94 -8.04 -12.74 8.00
C ILE A 94 -8.18 -14.25 7.92
N ASP A 95 -9.30 -14.72 7.37
CA ASP A 95 -9.59 -16.15 7.21
C ASP A 95 -9.60 -16.55 5.73
N GLU A 96 -8.49 -16.34 5.03
CA GLU A 96 -8.33 -16.62 3.59
C GLU A 96 -7.54 -17.92 3.31
N GLY A 97 -7.39 -18.76 4.29
CA GLY A 97 -6.64 -20.00 4.15
C GLY A 97 -5.14 -19.78 3.97
N GLY A 98 -4.38 -20.82 4.21
CA GLY A 98 -2.94 -20.78 4.26
C GLY A 98 -2.43 -20.36 5.64
N GLU A 99 -1.36 -20.99 6.04
CA GLU A 99 -0.79 -20.81 7.37
C GLU A 99 0.35 -19.80 7.38
N GLU A 100 0.96 -19.53 6.23
CA GLU A 100 2.15 -18.73 6.14
C GLU A 100 2.12 -17.77 4.94
N TYR A 101 2.43 -16.51 5.24
CA TYR A 101 2.55 -15.42 4.27
C TYR A 101 3.89 -14.73 4.43
N GLU A 102 4.44 -14.24 3.33
CA GLU A 102 5.62 -13.37 3.32
C GLU A 102 5.19 -11.92 3.13
N GLU A 103 5.61 -11.05 4.05
CA GLU A 103 5.45 -9.61 3.91
C GLU A 103 6.48 -9.07 2.93
N LEU A 104 6.02 -8.42 1.83
CA LEU A 104 6.86 -8.14 0.66
C LEU A 104 7.87 -6.99 0.83
N PHE A 105 7.68 -6.11 1.82
CA PHE A 105 8.63 -5.02 2.10
C PHE A 105 9.84 -5.49 2.89
N THR A 106 9.61 -6.32 3.90
CA THR A 106 10.63 -6.74 4.86
C THR A 106 11.10 -8.17 4.64
N GLY A 107 10.31 -9.00 3.93
CA GLY A 107 10.51 -10.43 3.83
C GLY A 107 10.12 -11.21 5.09
N ALA A 108 9.47 -10.57 6.06
CA ALA A 108 9.03 -11.22 7.28
C ALA A 108 7.94 -12.26 6.99
N HIS A 109 7.96 -13.34 7.76
CA HIS A 109 6.91 -14.36 7.70
C HIS A 109 5.81 -14.00 8.69
N MET A 110 4.57 -14.03 8.24
CA MET A 110 3.40 -13.67 9.02
C MET A 110 2.26 -14.66 8.83
N GLN A 111 1.47 -14.81 9.88
CA GLN A 111 0.17 -15.46 9.79
C GLN A 111 -0.91 -14.39 9.66
N PRO A 112 -1.92 -14.56 8.80
CA PRO A 112 -2.94 -13.54 8.59
C PRO A 112 -3.97 -13.46 9.72
N ARG A 113 -3.95 -14.40 10.64
CA ARG A 113 -4.84 -14.44 11.81
C ARG A 113 -4.21 -13.67 12.96
N GLY A 114 -4.85 -12.58 13.38
CA GLY A 114 -4.37 -11.72 14.46
C GLY A 114 -3.18 -10.85 14.06
N VAL A 115 -3.14 -10.35 12.81
CA VAL A 115 -2.10 -9.43 12.35
C VAL A 115 -2.28 -8.06 12.98
N ASN A 116 -1.25 -7.58 13.67
CA ASN A 116 -1.21 -6.20 14.15
C ASN A 116 -0.66 -5.28 13.06
N ILE A 117 -1.44 -4.26 12.71
CA ILE A 117 -1.08 -3.28 11.68
C ILE A 117 -0.92 -1.92 12.38
N PRO A 118 0.29 -1.31 12.33
CA PRO A 118 0.52 0.00 12.93
C PRO A 118 -0.44 1.07 12.42
N ALA A 119 -0.63 2.13 13.19
CA ALA A 119 -1.39 3.31 12.80
C ALA A 119 -0.95 3.79 11.42
N TYR A 120 -1.91 3.99 10.50
CA TYR A 120 -1.67 4.35 9.09
C TYR A 120 -0.69 3.42 8.34
N GLY A 121 -0.45 2.24 8.89
CA GLY A 121 0.43 1.23 8.29
C GLY A 121 -0.28 0.35 7.27
N PHE A 122 0.51 -0.41 6.55
CA PHE A 122 0.00 -1.40 5.61
C PHE A 122 0.97 -2.55 5.44
N TYR A 123 0.44 -3.71 4.98
CA TYR A 123 1.22 -4.87 4.59
C TYR A 123 0.77 -5.41 3.24
N TYR A 124 1.71 -5.88 2.44
CA TYR A 124 1.46 -6.78 1.31
C TYR A 124 1.92 -8.18 1.68
N LEU A 125 0.98 -9.08 1.87
CA LEU A 125 1.22 -10.46 2.29
C LEU A 125 1.06 -11.39 1.09
N LYS A 126 2.14 -12.01 0.67
CA LYS A 126 2.15 -13.03 -0.38
C LYS A 126 1.99 -14.41 0.26
N LYS A 127 0.96 -15.14 -0.18
CA LYS A 127 0.71 -16.50 0.28
C LYS A 127 1.84 -17.41 -0.17
N LYS A 128 2.39 -18.18 0.75
CA LYS A 128 3.34 -19.24 0.42
C LYS A 128 2.59 -20.46 -0.11
N SER A 129 3.12 -20.98 -1.17
CA SER A 129 2.63 -22.23 -1.80
C SER A 129 3.12 -23.46 -1.06
#